data_5e3cb489c5f59e914ee1daa219db5ef2
#
_entry.id   5e3cb489c5f59e914ee1daa219db5ef2
#
_cell.length_a   1.000
_cell.length_b   1.000
_cell.length_c   1.000
_cell.angle_alpha   90.00
_cell.angle_beta   90.00
_cell.angle_gamma   90.00
#
_symmetry.space_group_name_H-M   'P 1'
#
loop_
_entity.id
_entity.type
_entity.pdbx_description
1 polymer ?
#
loop_
_entity_poly.entity_id
_entity_poly.type
_entity_poly.pdbx_seq_one_letter_code
_entity_poly.pdbx_strand_id
1 'polypeptide(L)'
;MFDGVKSKILPILEPHSTSRKILAAIEKKRLLAFITQWTILPGGKKMQNTAKETIDNIIASQRAFFAGGSTLDIAFRKRQLRTFLQALESYEQRIANALYTDLHKSYEEAYLTELALVKAEIRTHLKHVSKWAKRECKPTPITMFPSRSSIVKEPLGCSLIVSPWNYPVQLLLNPLVGAISAGCTAILKPSPYVPHVSEVIGEMVAQFFDPAYIAVVQGNREVNSYLFEQRFDIIFFTGSPALARKLMSAAAKNLTPLVLELGGKSPCIISRDADLKLAAKRIAWGKTLNSGQTCIAPDYILIDEAVRDSFVEQFSRAIRTLHGEDIHESKHYVRMVSDAAFERVSSYITNGKVLYGGRTDKSCRFIEPTLLGDVPLDSPVMTEEVFGPVFPVISLPGEDFVGRVAEFVRSREKPLAFYWFGKESDGWEAIRRTSSGGACINDTVMHIVNDRLPFGGVGNSGMGHYHNKLSFEAFTHRRAVVSTPRHLDMPFRYMPYKFFGLAKKLM
;
A
#
# COMPACT_ATOMS: atom_id res chain seq x y z
N MET A 1 -18.66 41.54 62.52
CA MET A 1 -20.09 41.43 62.80
C MET A 1 -20.65 40.43 61.80
N PHE A 2 -21.20 39.36 62.37
CA PHE A 2 -22.08 38.31 61.79
C PHE A 2 -21.47 37.48 60.68
N ASP A 3 -20.94 36.29 60.92
CA ASP A 3 -21.56 35.01 61.33
C ASP A 3 -22.79 34.57 60.51
N GLY A 4 -22.56 33.44 59.88
CA GLY A 4 -23.42 32.30 59.82
C GLY A 4 -24.47 32.24 58.73
N VAL A 5 -24.32 31.30 57.81
CA VAL A 5 -25.34 30.26 57.55
C VAL A 5 -24.69 29.08 56.84
N LYS A 6 -24.67 27.95 57.55
CA LYS A 6 -24.46 26.59 56.97
C LYS A 6 -25.74 26.18 56.23
N SER A 7 -25.63 25.74 55.00
CA SER A 7 -26.62 24.85 54.42
C SER A 7 -25.93 23.68 53.69
N LYS A 8 -26.35 22.51 54.10
CA LYS A 8 -25.99 21.18 53.63
C LYS A 8 -26.24 21.01 52.16
N ILE A 9 -25.23 20.58 51.39
CA ILE A 9 -25.44 19.88 50.13
C ILE A 9 -24.63 18.59 50.18
N LEU A 10 -25.29 17.48 49.85
CA LEU A 10 -24.84 16.09 49.86
C LEU A 10 -23.53 15.86 49.14
N PRO A 11 -22.73 14.85 49.55
CA PRO A 11 -21.53 14.43 48.87
C PRO A 11 -21.90 13.67 47.60
N ILE A 12 -21.41 14.15 46.47
CA ILE A 12 -21.37 13.41 45.18
C ILE A 12 -20.34 12.31 45.37
N LEU A 13 -20.80 11.08 45.24
CA LEU A 13 -20.03 9.85 45.33
C LEU A 13 -18.85 9.88 44.35
N GLU A 14 -17.62 9.94 44.84
CA GLU A 14 -16.42 9.59 44.09
C GLU A 14 -16.50 8.09 43.70
N PRO A 15 -16.23 7.73 42.44
CA PRO A 15 -16.19 6.32 42.08
C PRO A 15 -14.96 5.68 42.72
N HIS A 16 -15.20 4.71 43.56
CA HIS A 16 -14.26 3.95 44.37
C HIS A 16 -13.02 3.52 43.58
N SER A 17 -11.84 3.79 44.13
CA SER A 17 -10.52 3.37 43.64
C SER A 17 -10.39 1.86 43.37
N THR A 18 -11.24 1.08 44.00
CA THR A 18 -11.36 -0.37 43.86
C THR A 18 -11.87 -0.80 42.47
N SER A 19 -12.83 -0.08 41.88
CA SER A 19 -13.37 -0.38 40.55
C SER A 19 -12.33 -0.14 39.42
N ARG A 20 -11.50 0.90 39.53
CA ARG A 20 -10.38 1.14 38.62
C ARG A 20 -9.28 0.08 38.73
N LYS A 21 -8.98 -0.40 39.93
CA LYS A 21 -8.01 -1.48 40.17
C LYS A 21 -8.52 -2.83 39.64
N ILE A 22 -9.82 -3.11 39.78
CA ILE A 22 -10.46 -4.33 39.27
C ILE A 22 -10.52 -4.30 37.72
N LEU A 23 -10.88 -3.18 37.11
CA LEU A 23 -10.85 -3.00 35.66
C LEU A 23 -9.41 -3.15 35.11
N ALA A 24 -8.43 -2.49 35.72
CA ALA A 24 -7.03 -2.62 35.32
C ALA A 24 -6.48 -4.03 35.53
N ALA A 25 -6.94 -4.76 36.58
CA ALA A 25 -6.55 -6.16 36.81
C ALA A 25 -7.23 -7.13 35.80
N ILE A 26 -8.47 -6.86 35.43
CA ILE A 26 -9.19 -7.62 34.38
C ILE A 26 -8.56 -7.35 32.99
N GLU A 27 -8.22 -6.10 32.69
CA GLU A 27 -7.50 -5.72 31.47
C GLU A 27 -6.10 -6.35 31.44
N LYS A 28 -5.36 -6.32 32.53
CA LYS A 28 -4.04 -6.94 32.67
C LYS A 28 -4.11 -8.48 32.57
N LYS A 29 -5.15 -9.12 33.15
CA LYS A 29 -5.39 -10.57 33.00
C LYS A 29 -5.83 -10.94 31.56
N ARG A 30 -6.65 -10.11 30.88
CA ARG A 30 -7.02 -10.29 29.47
C ARG A 30 -5.83 -10.09 28.57
N LEU A 31 -5.00 -9.08 28.83
CA LEU A 31 -3.75 -8.83 28.11
C LEU A 31 -2.74 -9.98 28.33
N LEU A 32 -2.59 -10.47 29.57
CA LEU A 32 -1.75 -11.64 29.89
C LEU A 32 -2.29 -12.94 29.27
N ALA A 33 -3.59 -13.18 29.25
CA ALA A 33 -4.19 -14.35 28.59
C ALA A 33 -4.02 -14.27 27.05
N PHE A 34 -4.05 -13.08 26.47
CA PHE A 34 -3.75 -12.83 25.07
C PHE A 34 -2.24 -13.03 24.78
N ILE A 35 -1.37 -12.59 25.69
CA ILE A 35 0.09 -12.73 25.59
C ILE A 35 0.55 -14.17 25.89
N THR A 36 -0.10 -14.93 26.78
CA THR A 36 0.28 -16.32 27.12
C THR A 36 -0.06 -17.35 26.05
N GLN A 37 -0.90 -17.02 25.07
CA GLN A 37 -0.99 -17.81 23.82
C GLN A 37 0.24 -17.65 22.90
N TRP A 38 1.20 -16.79 23.26
CA TRP A 38 2.41 -16.45 22.51
C TRP A 38 3.69 -16.88 23.25
N THR A 39 3.80 -18.18 23.56
CA THR A 39 5.03 -18.71 24.17
C THR A 39 6.17 -18.70 23.17
N ILE A 40 7.23 -17.94 23.49
CA ILE A 40 8.48 -17.85 22.74
C ILE A 40 9.22 -19.18 22.82
N LEU A 41 9.46 -19.83 21.68
CA LEU A 41 10.38 -20.97 21.58
C LEU A 41 11.56 -20.59 20.69
N PRO A 42 12.81 -20.87 21.06
CA PRO A 42 13.97 -20.67 20.22
C PRO A 42 14.05 -21.79 19.16
N GLY A 43 14.29 -21.39 17.89
CA GLY A 43 14.56 -22.30 16.77
C GLY A 43 13.38 -22.50 15.82
N GLY A 44 13.44 -21.90 14.63
CA GLY A 44 12.60 -22.24 13.47
C GLY A 44 11.09 -22.05 13.62
N LYS A 45 10.61 -20.95 14.20
CA LYS A 45 9.19 -20.72 14.43
C LYS A 45 8.38 -20.63 13.13
N LYS A 46 7.45 -21.55 12.96
CA LYS A 46 6.30 -21.34 12.05
C LYS A 46 5.36 -20.35 12.70
N MET A 47 4.93 -19.32 11.95
CA MET A 47 3.89 -18.38 12.38
C MET A 47 2.62 -19.16 12.77
N GLN A 48 2.11 -18.89 13.98
CA GLN A 48 0.88 -19.54 14.46
C GLN A 48 -0.35 -18.87 13.83
N ASN A 49 -1.28 -19.67 13.32
CA ASN A 49 -2.54 -19.17 12.81
C ASN A 49 -3.44 -18.64 13.93
N THR A 50 -3.98 -17.44 13.79
CA THR A 50 -5.05 -16.95 14.64
C THR A 50 -6.28 -17.83 14.48
N ALA A 51 -6.88 -18.29 15.58
CA ALA A 51 -8.05 -19.15 15.54
C ALA A 51 -9.26 -18.41 14.94
N LYS A 52 -10.12 -19.15 14.23
CA LYS A 52 -11.32 -18.59 13.57
C LYS A 52 -12.24 -17.88 14.56
N GLU A 53 -12.50 -18.48 15.71
CA GLU A 53 -13.31 -17.88 16.77
C GLU A 53 -12.72 -16.53 17.25
N THR A 54 -11.39 -16.45 17.38
CA THR A 54 -10.71 -15.18 17.72
C THR A 54 -10.94 -14.13 16.63
N ILE A 55 -10.85 -14.52 15.37
CA ILE A 55 -11.10 -13.62 14.22
C ILE A 55 -12.54 -13.10 14.27
N ASP A 56 -13.52 -13.97 14.48
CA ASP A 56 -14.94 -13.60 14.55
C ASP A 56 -15.21 -12.64 15.70
N ASN A 57 -14.61 -12.89 16.88
CA ASN A 57 -14.72 -12.03 18.05
C ASN A 57 -14.09 -10.65 17.78
N ILE A 58 -12.95 -10.58 17.09
CA ILE A 58 -12.33 -9.31 16.68
C ILE A 58 -13.26 -8.54 15.73
N ILE A 59 -13.78 -9.20 14.70
CA ILE A 59 -14.70 -8.56 13.74
C ILE A 59 -15.95 -8.03 14.45
N ALA A 60 -16.57 -8.83 15.31
CA ALA A 60 -17.75 -8.44 16.07
C ALA A 60 -17.48 -7.23 16.97
N SER A 61 -16.35 -7.24 17.71
CA SER A 61 -15.97 -6.13 18.59
C SER A 61 -15.66 -4.85 17.80
N GLN A 62 -14.99 -4.94 16.65
CA GLN A 62 -14.71 -3.79 15.79
C GLN A 62 -15.98 -3.18 15.19
N ARG A 63 -16.95 -4.00 14.80
CA ARG A 63 -18.26 -3.53 14.35
C ARG A 63 -19.02 -2.81 15.45
N ALA A 64 -19.02 -3.36 16.68
CA ALA A 64 -19.64 -2.72 17.84
C ALA A 64 -18.94 -1.39 18.20
N PHE A 65 -17.61 -1.35 18.17
CA PHE A 65 -16.85 -0.13 18.42
C PHE A 65 -17.15 0.96 17.39
N PHE A 66 -17.18 0.59 16.10
CA PHE A 66 -17.53 1.51 15.01
C PHE A 66 -18.97 2.04 15.17
N ALA A 67 -19.95 1.16 15.45
CA ALA A 67 -21.34 1.52 15.67
C ALA A 67 -21.52 2.47 16.87
N GLY A 68 -20.63 2.41 17.89
CA GLY A 68 -20.60 3.35 19.00
C GLY A 68 -20.21 4.80 18.62
N GLY A 69 -19.75 5.04 17.38
CA GLY A 69 -19.53 6.38 16.83
C GLY A 69 -18.27 7.10 17.31
N SER A 70 -17.45 6.51 18.19
CA SER A 70 -16.23 7.13 18.72
C SER A 70 -15.25 7.57 17.62
N THR A 71 -15.21 6.83 16.50
CA THR A 71 -14.34 7.10 15.35
C THR A 71 -14.79 8.30 14.50
N LEU A 72 -16.00 8.81 14.71
CA LEU A 72 -16.50 9.98 13.98
C LEU A 72 -15.85 11.28 14.45
N ASP A 73 -15.41 11.33 15.71
CA ASP A 73 -14.71 12.49 16.28
C ASP A 73 -13.31 12.65 15.65
N ILE A 74 -13.06 13.83 15.10
CA ILE A 74 -11.77 14.19 14.50
C ILE A 74 -10.65 14.27 15.55
N ALA A 75 -10.97 14.67 16.77
CA ALA A 75 -9.98 14.70 17.84
C ALA A 75 -9.55 13.26 18.22
N PHE A 76 -10.47 12.30 18.24
CA PHE A 76 -10.14 10.88 18.39
C PHE A 76 -9.18 10.40 17.28
N ARG A 77 -9.52 10.62 16.01
CA ARG A 77 -8.67 10.22 14.88
C ARG A 77 -7.26 10.80 14.98
N LYS A 78 -7.13 12.08 15.33
CA LYS A 78 -5.84 12.74 15.57
C LYS A 78 -5.07 12.15 16.75
N ARG A 79 -5.74 11.79 17.84
CA ARG A 79 -5.08 11.08 18.96
C ARG A 79 -4.52 9.75 18.48
N GLN A 80 -5.31 8.95 17.77
CA GLN A 80 -4.88 7.65 17.24
C GLN A 80 -3.72 7.77 16.25
N LEU A 81 -3.70 8.76 15.37
CA LEU A 81 -2.56 9.03 14.49
C LEU A 81 -1.29 9.41 15.27
N ARG A 82 -1.39 10.18 16.37
CA ARG A 82 -0.23 10.48 17.22
C ARG A 82 0.26 9.25 17.97
N THR A 83 -0.65 8.45 18.52
CA THR A 83 -0.33 7.15 19.12
C THR A 83 0.38 6.24 18.12
N PHE A 84 -0.07 6.22 16.86
CA PHE A 84 0.57 5.43 15.82
C PHE A 84 1.99 5.93 15.48
N LEU A 85 2.19 7.25 15.40
CA LEU A 85 3.53 7.80 15.20
C LEU A 85 4.48 7.43 16.35
N GLN A 86 4.02 7.57 17.58
CA GLN A 86 4.76 7.17 18.79
C GLN A 86 5.08 5.67 18.79
N ALA A 87 4.13 4.82 18.42
CA ALA A 87 4.35 3.38 18.29
C ALA A 87 5.47 3.05 17.31
N LEU A 88 5.43 3.66 16.11
CA LEU A 88 6.48 3.48 15.10
C LEU A 88 7.85 3.99 15.56
N GLU A 89 7.89 5.11 16.26
CA GLU A 89 9.14 5.67 16.79
C GLU A 89 9.75 4.76 17.87
N SER A 90 8.91 4.21 18.75
CA SER A 90 9.37 3.31 19.82
C SER A 90 9.77 1.91 19.33
N TYR A 91 9.24 1.46 18.19
CA TYR A 91 9.51 0.15 17.61
C TYR A 91 10.49 0.18 16.44
N GLU A 92 10.99 1.35 16.03
CA GLU A 92 11.82 1.54 14.84
C GLU A 92 12.97 0.54 14.73
N GLN A 93 13.80 0.46 15.77
CA GLN A 93 14.96 -0.45 15.76
C GLN A 93 14.55 -1.93 15.73
N ARG A 94 13.47 -2.29 16.42
CA ARG A 94 12.96 -3.66 16.43
C ARG A 94 12.42 -4.06 15.05
N ILE A 95 11.71 -3.17 14.39
CA ILE A 95 11.22 -3.38 13.03
C ILE A 95 12.37 -3.51 12.04
N ALA A 96 13.38 -2.64 12.13
CA ALA A 96 14.56 -2.71 11.26
C ALA A 96 15.34 -4.02 11.45
N ASN A 97 15.51 -4.48 12.70
CA ASN A 97 16.17 -5.76 13.00
C ASN A 97 15.35 -6.94 12.43
N ALA A 98 14.03 -6.90 12.52
CA ALA A 98 13.17 -7.93 11.95
C ALA A 98 13.24 -7.96 10.40
N LEU A 99 13.28 -6.80 9.75
CA LEU A 99 13.49 -6.68 8.31
C LEU A 99 14.86 -7.22 7.86
N TYR A 100 15.90 -7.00 8.66
CA TYR A 100 17.21 -7.59 8.40
C TYR A 100 17.16 -9.12 8.54
N THR A 101 16.50 -9.63 9.57
CA THR A 101 16.37 -11.08 9.80
C THR A 101 15.59 -11.77 8.68
N ASP A 102 14.47 -11.21 8.24
CA ASP A 102 13.59 -11.82 7.24
C ASP A 102 14.10 -11.65 5.80
N LEU A 103 14.68 -10.48 5.47
CA LEU A 103 15.01 -10.07 4.10
C LEU A 103 16.48 -9.70 3.89
N HIS A 104 17.29 -9.64 4.94
CA HIS A 104 18.63 -9.07 4.92
C HIS A 104 18.64 -7.59 4.47
N LYS A 105 17.57 -6.86 4.77
CA LYS A 105 17.43 -5.44 4.42
C LYS A 105 18.19 -4.59 5.42
N SER A 106 19.13 -3.73 4.94
CA SER A 106 19.90 -2.84 5.81
C SER A 106 19.02 -1.85 6.54
N TYR A 107 19.52 -1.30 7.67
CA TYR A 107 18.77 -0.29 8.41
C TYR A 107 18.42 0.93 7.54
N GLU A 108 19.37 1.39 6.74
CA GLU A 108 19.20 2.54 5.86
C GLU A 108 18.10 2.29 4.82
N GLU A 109 18.09 1.12 4.18
CA GLU A 109 17.05 0.78 3.21
C GLU A 109 15.70 0.57 3.91
N ALA A 110 15.65 -0.12 5.05
CA ALA A 110 14.45 -0.29 5.86
C ALA A 110 13.84 1.05 6.30
N TYR A 111 14.69 1.99 6.72
CA TYR A 111 14.24 3.32 7.12
C TYR A 111 13.69 4.12 5.93
N LEU A 112 14.47 4.22 4.85
CA LEU A 112 14.12 5.05 3.69
C LEU A 112 12.91 4.54 2.90
N THR A 113 12.76 3.22 2.78
CA THR A 113 11.74 2.62 1.92
C THR A 113 10.48 2.19 2.66
N GLU A 114 10.52 2.09 3.99
CA GLU A 114 9.39 1.62 4.79
C GLU A 114 9.03 2.60 5.90
N LEU A 115 9.88 2.79 6.91
CA LEU A 115 9.55 3.55 8.11
C LEU A 115 9.32 5.04 7.86
N ALA A 116 10.21 5.68 7.10
CA ALA A 116 10.13 7.11 6.81
C ALA A 116 8.88 7.47 6.01
N LEU A 117 8.47 6.59 5.07
CA LEU A 117 7.26 6.81 4.26
C LEU A 117 6.00 6.76 5.12
N VAL A 118 5.87 5.79 6.03
CA VAL A 118 4.72 5.70 6.94
C VAL A 118 4.68 6.91 7.89
N LYS A 119 5.84 7.31 8.45
CA LYS A 119 5.92 8.48 9.31
C LYS A 119 5.54 9.78 8.59
N ALA A 120 5.95 9.93 7.32
CA ALA A 120 5.58 11.07 6.49
C ALA A 120 4.07 11.11 6.21
N GLU A 121 3.47 9.97 5.86
CA GLU A 121 2.03 9.82 5.65
C GLU A 121 1.25 10.21 6.92
N ILE A 122 1.63 9.70 8.10
CA ILE A 122 0.98 10.06 9.37
C ILE A 122 1.04 11.57 9.63
N ARG A 123 2.23 12.20 9.43
CA ARG A 123 2.39 13.64 9.65
C ARG A 123 1.52 14.46 8.72
N THR A 124 1.41 14.07 7.46
CA THR A 124 0.53 14.71 6.48
C THR A 124 -0.93 14.57 6.86
N HIS A 125 -1.38 13.39 7.30
CA HIS A 125 -2.74 13.17 7.75
C HIS A 125 -3.06 13.97 9.02
N LEU A 126 -2.16 14.02 10.00
CA LEU A 126 -2.32 14.87 11.20
C LEU A 126 -2.54 16.35 10.85
N LYS A 127 -1.81 16.85 9.84
CA LYS A 127 -1.93 18.22 9.37
C LYS A 127 -3.25 18.49 8.66
N HIS A 128 -3.76 17.52 7.88
CA HIS A 128 -4.81 17.78 6.90
C HIS A 128 -6.15 17.12 7.19
N VAL A 129 -6.25 16.09 8.05
CA VAL A 129 -7.49 15.33 8.28
C VAL A 129 -8.68 16.20 8.67
N SER A 130 -8.48 17.23 9.49
CA SER A 130 -9.55 18.15 9.87
C SER A 130 -10.15 18.93 8.66
N LYS A 131 -9.31 19.22 7.65
CA LYS A 131 -9.76 19.87 6.39
C LYS A 131 -10.43 18.86 5.48
N TRP A 132 -9.86 17.66 5.34
CA TRP A 132 -10.40 16.63 4.45
C TRP A 132 -11.77 16.11 4.91
N ALA A 133 -11.98 15.98 6.20
CA ALA A 133 -13.22 15.50 6.79
C ALA A 133 -14.36 16.55 6.81
N LYS A 134 -14.06 17.83 6.53
CA LYS A 134 -15.10 18.87 6.47
C LYS A 134 -16.10 18.58 5.35
N ARG A 135 -17.36 18.97 5.64
CA ARG A 135 -18.40 19.04 4.61
C ARG A 135 -17.95 19.95 3.46
N GLU A 136 -18.07 19.46 2.25
CA GLU A 136 -17.70 20.15 1.01
C GLU A 136 -18.94 20.75 0.39
N CYS A 137 -19.11 22.08 0.42
CA CYS A 137 -20.19 22.74 -0.28
C CYS A 137 -19.96 22.72 -1.80
N LYS A 138 -21.02 22.47 -2.56
CA LYS A 138 -21.01 22.44 -4.03
C LYS A 138 -21.96 23.48 -4.59
N PRO A 139 -21.67 24.04 -5.76
CA PRO A 139 -22.66 24.88 -6.48
C PRO A 139 -23.96 24.12 -6.64
N THR A 140 -25.06 24.79 -6.36
CA THR A 140 -26.42 24.25 -6.55
C THR A 140 -27.04 24.89 -7.80
N PRO A 141 -27.52 24.09 -8.77
CA PRO A 141 -28.19 24.63 -9.95
C PRO A 141 -29.36 25.54 -9.57
N ILE A 142 -29.58 26.57 -10.36
CA ILE A 142 -30.69 27.56 -10.13
C ILE A 142 -32.06 26.88 -10.10
N THR A 143 -32.21 25.79 -10.83
CA THR A 143 -33.45 24.98 -10.85
C THR A 143 -33.76 24.31 -9.51
N MET A 144 -32.79 24.26 -8.60
CA MET A 144 -32.94 23.71 -7.24
C MET A 144 -33.04 24.81 -6.18
N PHE A 145 -33.11 26.11 -6.59
CA PHE A 145 -33.30 27.20 -5.63
C PHE A 145 -34.55 26.96 -4.77
N PRO A 146 -34.52 27.18 -3.46
CA PRO A 146 -33.45 27.76 -2.63
C PRO A 146 -32.55 26.72 -1.91
N SER A 147 -32.41 25.51 -2.44
CA SER A 147 -31.64 24.43 -1.85
C SER A 147 -30.14 24.72 -1.82
N ARG A 148 -29.42 24.00 -0.95
CA ARG A 148 -27.95 24.00 -0.85
C ARG A 148 -27.43 22.59 -1.01
N SER A 149 -26.39 22.42 -1.84
CA SER A 149 -25.75 21.12 -2.10
C SER A 149 -24.45 20.97 -1.36
N SER A 150 -24.20 19.80 -0.84
CA SER A 150 -22.94 19.47 -0.16
C SER A 150 -22.60 17.99 -0.27
N ILE A 151 -21.32 17.68 -0.04
CA ILE A 151 -20.83 16.32 0.12
C ILE A 151 -20.38 16.15 1.57
N VAL A 152 -20.87 15.12 2.24
CA VAL A 152 -20.42 14.67 3.56
C VAL A 152 -19.55 13.44 3.34
N LYS A 153 -18.35 13.46 3.93
CA LYS A 153 -17.42 12.33 3.90
C LYS A 153 -17.59 11.54 5.18
N GLU A 154 -17.92 10.28 5.05
CA GLU A 154 -18.16 9.39 6.18
C GLU A 154 -17.29 8.12 6.06
N PRO A 155 -16.80 7.56 7.17
CA PRO A 155 -16.02 6.34 7.14
C PRO A 155 -16.85 5.17 6.59
N LEU A 156 -16.20 4.28 5.82
CA LEU A 156 -16.87 3.09 5.30
C LEU A 156 -17.25 2.10 6.41
N GLY A 157 -16.40 1.90 7.41
CA GLY A 157 -16.71 0.99 8.52
C GLY A 157 -15.52 0.14 8.97
N CYS A 158 -15.74 -1.16 9.09
CA CYS A 158 -14.70 -2.13 9.45
C CYS A 158 -13.89 -2.49 8.20
N SER A 159 -12.57 -2.25 8.24
CA SER A 159 -11.66 -2.48 7.11
C SER A 159 -10.75 -3.69 7.33
N LEU A 160 -10.43 -4.40 6.24
CA LEU A 160 -9.37 -5.40 6.20
C LEU A 160 -8.22 -4.86 5.35
N ILE A 161 -6.99 -4.92 5.87
CA ILE A 161 -5.76 -4.53 5.18
C ILE A 161 -4.84 -5.73 5.10
N VAL A 162 -4.56 -6.22 3.88
CA VAL A 162 -3.72 -7.39 3.62
C VAL A 162 -2.48 -6.96 2.87
N SER A 163 -1.30 -7.24 3.43
CA SER A 163 -0.02 -6.85 2.83
C SER A 163 0.82 -8.03 2.36
N PRO A 164 1.67 -7.81 1.34
CA PRO A 164 2.69 -8.75 0.91
C PRO A 164 3.92 -8.72 1.84
N TRP A 165 4.97 -9.41 1.42
CA TRP A 165 6.19 -9.61 2.18
C TRP A 165 7.36 -8.70 1.77
N ASN A 166 7.29 -8.03 0.61
CA ASN A 166 8.44 -7.32 0.04
C ASN A 166 8.73 -5.96 0.69
N TYR A 167 7.68 -5.22 1.04
CA TYR A 167 7.72 -4.02 1.89
C TYR A 167 6.65 -4.17 2.99
N PRO A 168 6.86 -5.10 3.92
CA PRO A 168 5.80 -5.57 4.83
C PRO A 168 5.34 -4.52 5.82
N VAL A 169 6.17 -3.54 6.13
CA VAL A 169 5.84 -2.43 7.04
C VAL A 169 5.07 -1.35 6.29
N GLN A 170 5.64 -0.84 5.20
CA GLN A 170 5.05 0.26 4.44
C GLN A 170 3.71 -0.13 3.83
N LEU A 171 3.61 -1.30 3.17
CA LEU A 171 2.39 -1.73 2.47
C LEU A 171 1.27 -2.19 3.42
N LEU A 172 1.57 -2.46 4.70
CA LEU A 172 0.57 -2.71 5.73
C LEU A 172 0.11 -1.43 6.41
N LEU A 173 1.06 -0.55 6.73
CA LEU A 173 0.85 0.56 7.65
C LEU A 173 0.45 1.87 6.96
N ASN A 174 0.83 2.11 5.70
CA ASN A 174 0.32 3.27 4.95
C ASN A 174 -1.20 3.22 4.74
N PRO A 175 -1.81 2.11 4.30
CA PRO A 175 -3.26 2.00 4.24
C PRO A 175 -3.93 2.16 5.60
N LEU A 176 -3.29 1.70 6.70
CA LEU A 176 -3.79 1.92 8.05
C LEU A 176 -3.88 3.40 8.41
N VAL A 177 -2.92 4.25 7.98
CA VAL A 177 -3.00 5.70 8.17
C VAL A 177 -4.28 6.24 7.51
N GLY A 178 -4.59 5.77 6.31
CA GLY A 178 -5.82 6.09 5.59
C GLY A 178 -7.08 5.69 6.38
N ALA A 179 -7.12 4.45 6.86
CA ALA A 179 -8.25 3.92 7.63
C ALA A 179 -8.48 4.71 8.93
N ILE A 180 -7.42 4.97 9.73
CA ILE A 180 -7.50 5.78 10.96
C ILE A 180 -8.02 7.18 10.66
N SER A 181 -7.49 7.85 9.66
CA SER A 181 -7.86 9.22 9.32
C SER A 181 -9.29 9.33 8.78
N ALA A 182 -9.75 8.32 8.05
CA ALA A 182 -11.14 8.22 7.59
C ALA A 182 -12.11 7.96 8.74
N GLY A 183 -11.65 7.29 9.82
CA GLY A 183 -12.47 6.88 10.97
C GLY A 183 -12.99 5.44 10.87
N CYS A 184 -12.32 4.58 10.13
CA CYS A 184 -12.58 3.14 10.09
C CYS A 184 -11.91 2.42 11.27
N THR A 185 -12.44 1.26 11.66
CA THR A 185 -11.68 0.24 12.39
C THR A 185 -10.87 -0.59 11.40
N ALA A 186 -9.83 -1.29 11.84
CA ALA A 186 -8.97 -2.03 10.94
C ALA A 186 -8.49 -3.37 11.49
N ILE A 187 -8.58 -4.40 10.65
CA ILE A 187 -7.90 -5.68 10.84
C ILE A 187 -6.70 -5.71 9.88
N LEU A 188 -5.52 -5.90 10.44
CA LEU A 188 -4.26 -6.00 9.71
C LEU A 188 -3.89 -7.47 9.51
N LYS A 189 -3.59 -7.85 8.27
CA LYS A 189 -3.14 -9.20 7.94
C LYS A 189 -1.76 -9.13 7.27
N PRO A 190 -0.67 -9.17 8.06
CA PRO A 190 0.69 -9.21 7.53
C PRO A 190 1.00 -10.54 6.84
N SER A 191 2.05 -10.54 6.03
CA SER A 191 2.47 -11.70 5.27
C SER A 191 3.12 -12.77 6.15
N PRO A 192 2.81 -14.06 5.96
CA PRO A 192 3.47 -15.16 6.67
C PRO A 192 4.92 -15.43 6.21
N TYR A 193 5.36 -14.82 5.11
CA TYR A 193 6.71 -15.01 4.56
C TYR A 193 7.77 -14.16 5.28
N VAL A 194 7.36 -13.22 6.14
CA VAL A 194 8.22 -12.36 6.96
C VAL A 194 7.76 -12.45 8.43
N PRO A 195 8.01 -13.59 9.07
CA PRO A 195 7.44 -13.91 10.39
C PRO A 195 7.93 -12.99 11.49
N HIS A 196 9.22 -12.57 11.49
CA HIS A 196 9.76 -11.68 12.50
C HIS A 196 9.16 -10.27 12.40
N VAL A 197 9.00 -9.73 11.17
CA VAL A 197 8.30 -8.45 10.96
C VAL A 197 6.85 -8.54 11.40
N SER A 198 6.16 -9.61 11.05
CA SER A 198 4.76 -9.84 11.44
C SER A 198 4.57 -9.91 12.95
N GLU A 199 5.49 -10.57 13.66
CA GLU A 199 5.49 -10.67 15.13
C GLU A 199 5.68 -9.28 15.76
N VAL A 200 6.71 -8.54 15.35
CA VAL A 200 7.01 -7.20 15.88
C VAL A 200 5.88 -6.22 15.64
N ILE A 201 5.24 -6.25 14.45
CA ILE A 201 4.06 -5.42 14.17
C ILE A 201 2.88 -5.85 15.05
N GLY A 202 2.66 -7.15 15.25
CA GLY A 202 1.63 -7.68 16.13
C GLY A 202 1.77 -7.17 17.56
N GLU A 203 2.98 -7.23 18.10
CA GLU A 203 3.30 -6.71 19.46
C GLU A 203 3.11 -5.20 19.54
N MET A 204 3.59 -4.44 18.56
CA MET A 204 3.41 -2.99 18.49
C MET A 204 1.92 -2.61 18.51
N VAL A 205 1.11 -3.25 17.67
CA VAL A 205 -0.33 -2.96 17.61
C VAL A 205 -1.02 -3.33 18.91
N ALA A 206 -0.73 -4.50 19.48
CA ALA A 206 -1.33 -4.95 20.75
C ALA A 206 -0.96 -4.05 21.95
N GLN A 207 0.22 -3.43 21.90
CA GLN A 207 0.67 -2.52 22.98
C GLN A 207 -0.02 -1.14 22.90
N PHE A 208 -0.30 -0.63 21.71
CA PHE A 208 -0.71 0.77 21.51
C PHE A 208 -2.19 0.95 21.16
N PHE A 209 -2.88 -0.11 20.73
CA PHE A 209 -4.26 -0.03 20.27
C PHE A 209 -5.17 -1.06 20.94
N ASP A 210 -6.42 -0.67 21.15
CA ASP A 210 -7.48 -1.59 21.52
C ASP A 210 -7.80 -2.52 20.33
N PRO A 211 -7.85 -3.85 20.50
CA PRO A 211 -8.20 -4.76 19.42
C PRO A 211 -9.61 -4.55 18.85
N ALA A 212 -10.52 -3.93 19.62
CA ALA A 212 -11.81 -3.49 19.11
C ALA A 212 -11.71 -2.32 18.14
N TYR A 213 -10.53 -1.68 18.02
CA TYR A 213 -10.28 -0.59 17.08
C TYR A 213 -9.30 -1.01 15.98
N ILE A 214 -8.10 -1.48 16.35
CA ILE A 214 -7.08 -1.98 15.42
C ILE A 214 -6.53 -3.29 15.96
N ALA A 215 -6.58 -4.34 15.14
CA ALA A 215 -6.08 -5.67 15.49
C ALA A 215 -5.20 -6.26 14.40
N VAL A 216 -4.27 -7.14 14.79
CA VAL A 216 -3.48 -7.95 13.84
C VAL A 216 -3.98 -9.38 13.89
N VAL A 217 -4.30 -9.93 12.72
CA VAL A 217 -4.60 -11.35 12.52
C VAL A 217 -3.43 -11.98 11.80
N GLN A 218 -2.77 -12.94 12.43
CA GLN A 218 -1.64 -13.65 11.86
C GLN A 218 -2.06 -15.01 11.29
N GLY A 219 -1.30 -15.51 10.32
CA GLY A 219 -1.51 -16.83 9.79
C GLY A 219 -1.23 -16.99 8.30
N ASN A 220 -1.38 -18.22 7.85
CA ASN A 220 -1.08 -18.71 6.52
C ASN A 220 -2.21 -18.43 5.49
N ARG A 221 -2.19 -19.16 4.35
CA ARG A 221 -3.19 -19.03 3.29
C ARG A 221 -4.61 -19.40 3.73
N GLU A 222 -4.77 -20.30 4.71
CA GLU A 222 -6.08 -20.68 5.23
C GLU A 222 -6.73 -19.53 5.98
N VAL A 223 -5.96 -18.79 6.78
CA VAL A 223 -6.44 -17.59 7.47
C VAL A 223 -6.80 -16.50 6.46
N ASN A 224 -6.02 -16.32 5.38
CA ASN A 224 -6.40 -15.40 4.31
C ASN A 224 -7.74 -15.78 3.69
N SER A 225 -7.92 -17.06 3.33
CA SER A 225 -9.18 -17.55 2.74
C SER A 225 -10.36 -17.34 3.69
N TYR A 226 -10.15 -17.58 4.98
CA TYR A 226 -11.19 -17.35 6.00
C TYR A 226 -11.57 -15.87 6.11
N LEU A 227 -10.59 -14.97 6.16
CA LEU A 227 -10.82 -13.53 6.22
C LEU A 227 -11.53 -13.00 4.97
N PHE A 228 -11.22 -13.53 3.79
CA PHE A 228 -11.85 -13.08 2.54
C PHE A 228 -13.35 -13.40 2.47
N GLU A 229 -13.79 -14.47 3.13
CA GLU A 229 -15.21 -14.83 3.23
C GLU A 229 -15.97 -13.99 4.28
N GLN A 230 -15.27 -13.26 5.16
CA GLN A 230 -15.91 -12.42 6.15
C GLN A 230 -16.42 -11.12 5.53
N ARG A 231 -17.47 -10.54 6.11
CA ARG A 231 -18.00 -9.26 5.66
C ARG A 231 -17.16 -8.11 6.21
N PHE A 232 -16.53 -7.38 5.32
CA PHE A 232 -15.90 -6.09 5.57
C PHE A 232 -16.60 -4.97 4.81
N ASP A 233 -16.40 -3.73 5.22
CA ASP A 233 -16.96 -2.56 4.57
C ASP A 233 -16.00 -1.96 3.53
N ILE A 234 -14.73 -2.37 3.57
CA ILE A 234 -13.69 -2.18 2.56
C ILE A 234 -12.56 -3.19 2.77
N ILE A 235 -11.94 -3.65 1.69
CA ILE A 235 -10.69 -4.41 1.76
C ILE A 235 -9.63 -3.71 0.93
N PHE A 236 -8.49 -3.41 1.58
CA PHE A 236 -7.27 -2.95 0.93
C PHE A 236 -6.30 -4.14 0.81
N PHE A 237 -5.95 -4.50 -0.39
CA PHE A 237 -5.12 -5.67 -0.68
C PHE A 237 -3.93 -5.29 -1.56
N THR A 238 -2.73 -5.66 -1.12
CA THR A 238 -1.53 -5.61 -1.95
C THR A 238 -0.98 -7.03 -2.12
N GLY A 239 -0.77 -7.46 -3.37
CA GLY A 239 -0.25 -8.80 -3.65
C GLY A 239 -0.37 -9.22 -5.11
N SER A 240 -0.43 -10.54 -5.36
CA SER A 240 -0.46 -11.06 -6.73
C SER A 240 -1.86 -10.97 -7.37
N PRO A 241 -1.94 -10.77 -8.71
CA PRO A 241 -3.21 -10.79 -9.45
C PRO A 241 -4.02 -12.07 -9.24
N ALA A 242 -3.36 -13.22 -9.11
CA ALA A 242 -4.03 -14.50 -8.89
C ALA A 242 -4.79 -14.55 -7.55
N LEU A 243 -4.20 -13.99 -6.47
CA LEU A 243 -4.86 -13.92 -5.17
C LEU A 243 -5.93 -12.83 -5.14
N ALA A 244 -5.70 -11.70 -5.84
CA ALA A 244 -6.69 -10.64 -5.98
C ALA A 244 -7.98 -11.12 -6.64
N ARG A 245 -7.90 -11.94 -7.70
CA ARG A 245 -9.10 -12.52 -8.35
C ARG A 245 -9.92 -13.40 -7.38
N LYS A 246 -9.26 -14.17 -6.51
CA LYS A 246 -9.95 -14.95 -5.45
C LYS A 246 -10.64 -14.03 -4.45
N LEU A 247 -9.94 -12.99 -4.01
CA LEU A 247 -10.50 -11.96 -3.12
C LEU A 247 -11.71 -11.27 -3.75
N MET A 248 -11.61 -10.84 -5.02
CA MET A 248 -12.72 -10.22 -5.75
C MET A 248 -13.96 -11.12 -5.79
N SER A 249 -13.76 -12.41 -6.06
CA SER A 249 -14.86 -13.41 -6.08
C SER A 249 -15.53 -13.56 -4.70
N ALA A 250 -14.76 -13.52 -3.63
CA ALA A 250 -15.28 -13.57 -2.26
C ALA A 250 -16.00 -12.26 -1.87
N ALA A 251 -15.38 -11.12 -2.15
CA ALA A 251 -15.92 -9.79 -1.84
C ALA A 251 -17.24 -9.48 -2.58
N ALA A 252 -17.42 -10.04 -3.78
CA ALA A 252 -18.64 -9.90 -4.58
C ALA A 252 -19.90 -10.37 -3.84
N LYS A 253 -19.80 -11.37 -2.96
CA LYS A 253 -20.92 -11.88 -2.16
C LYS A 253 -21.52 -10.82 -1.24
N ASN A 254 -20.69 -9.88 -0.77
CA ASN A 254 -21.07 -8.83 0.17
C ASN A 254 -21.07 -7.44 -0.49
N LEU A 255 -20.79 -7.32 -1.80
CA LEU A 255 -20.57 -6.06 -2.51
C LEU A 255 -19.50 -5.18 -1.83
N THR A 256 -18.49 -5.81 -1.21
CA THR A 256 -17.42 -5.11 -0.51
C THR A 256 -16.52 -4.36 -1.50
N PRO A 257 -16.35 -3.05 -1.39
CA PRO A 257 -15.43 -2.29 -2.23
C PRO A 257 -13.97 -2.71 -1.97
N LEU A 258 -13.16 -2.66 -3.03
CA LEU A 258 -11.78 -3.10 -3.01
C LEU A 258 -10.85 -1.99 -3.47
N VAL A 259 -9.68 -1.88 -2.82
CA VAL A 259 -8.48 -1.26 -3.36
C VAL A 259 -7.45 -2.38 -3.56
N LEU A 260 -6.99 -2.56 -4.79
CA LEU A 260 -6.10 -3.64 -5.19
C LEU A 260 -4.81 -3.05 -5.76
N GLU A 261 -3.71 -3.27 -5.05
CA GLU A 261 -2.36 -2.93 -5.50
C GLU A 261 -1.67 -4.22 -5.92
N LEU A 262 -1.48 -4.36 -7.23
CA LEU A 262 -0.98 -5.60 -7.82
C LEU A 262 0.37 -5.33 -8.52
N GLY A 263 0.97 -6.37 -9.05
CA GLY A 263 2.21 -6.26 -9.80
C GLY A 263 2.00 -6.12 -11.29
N GLY A 264 3.04 -6.43 -12.02
CA GLY A 264 3.04 -6.45 -13.48
C GLY A 264 4.45 -6.39 -14.03
N LYS A 265 4.58 -6.55 -15.35
CA LYS A 265 5.87 -6.46 -16.02
C LYS A 265 6.13 -5.01 -16.42
N SER A 266 6.76 -4.24 -15.55
CA SER A 266 7.06 -2.82 -15.75
C SER A 266 8.20 -2.63 -16.76
N PRO A 267 7.92 -2.07 -17.97
CA PRO A 267 8.93 -1.84 -18.98
C PRO A 267 9.89 -0.72 -18.62
N CYS A 268 11.15 -0.87 -18.97
CA CYS A 268 12.18 0.16 -18.89
C CYS A 268 12.74 0.40 -20.30
N ILE A 269 12.48 1.57 -20.83
CA ILE A 269 12.79 1.91 -22.22
C ILE A 269 14.06 2.76 -22.26
N ILE A 270 15.01 2.41 -23.15
CA ILE A 270 16.27 3.12 -23.36
C ILE A 270 16.39 3.48 -24.84
N SER A 271 16.18 4.74 -25.15
CA SER A 271 16.31 5.27 -26.51
C SER A 271 17.78 5.59 -26.83
N ARG A 272 18.13 5.69 -28.11
CA ARG A 272 19.51 5.96 -28.57
C ARG A 272 20.10 7.28 -28.08
N ASP A 273 19.26 8.23 -27.72
CA ASP A 273 19.64 9.56 -27.23
C ASP A 273 19.66 9.65 -25.69
N ALA A 274 19.49 8.53 -24.98
CA ALA A 274 19.61 8.48 -23.54
C ALA A 274 21.04 8.77 -23.05
N ASP A 275 21.18 9.49 -21.94
CA ASP A 275 22.45 9.50 -21.20
C ASP A 275 22.64 8.11 -20.56
N LEU A 276 23.40 7.25 -21.25
CA LEU A 276 23.56 5.84 -20.87
C LEU A 276 24.19 5.66 -19.48
N LYS A 277 25.11 6.56 -19.09
CA LYS A 277 25.75 6.51 -17.77
C LYS A 277 24.74 6.77 -16.66
N LEU A 278 23.92 7.82 -16.83
CA LEU A 278 22.89 8.19 -15.87
C LEU A 278 21.76 7.15 -15.88
N ALA A 279 21.31 6.71 -17.06
CA ALA A 279 20.29 5.67 -17.20
C ALA A 279 20.72 4.38 -16.51
N ALA A 280 21.92 3.88 -16.78
CA ALA A 280 22.46 2.68 -16.15
C ALA A 280 22.52 2.79 -14.63
N LYS A 281 22.96 3.94 -14.09
CA LYS A 281 22.98 4.17 -12.64
C LYS A 281 21.59 4.12 -12.01
N ARG A 282 20.60 4.80 -12.61
CA ARG A 282 19.22 4.85 -12.10
C ARG A 282 18.50 3.50 -12.23
N ILE A 283 18.73 2.81 -13.35
CA ILE A 283 18.16 1.49 -13.59
C ILE A 283 18.80 0.45 -12.67
N ALA A 284 20.13 0.46 -12.50
CA ALA A 284 20.81 -0.42 -11.57
C ALA A 284 20.28 -0.22 -10.14
N TRP A 285 20.17 1.02 -9.69
CA TRP A 285 19.59 1.33 -8.37
C TRP A 285 18.14 0.82 -8.27
N GLY A 286 17.26 1.15 -9.21
CA GLY A 286 15.85 0.73 -9.17
C GLY A 286 15.64 -0.77 -9.25
N LYS A 287 16.59 -1.51 -9.89
CA LYS A 287 16.55 -2.97 -9.97
C LYS A 287 17.16 -3.66 -8.76
N THR A 288 18.18 -3.06 -8.14
CA THR A 288 18.84 -3.66 -6.97
C THR A 288 18.15 -3.31 -5.65
N LEU A 289 17.32 -2.26 -5.62
CA LEU A 289 16.48 -1.94 -4.46
C LEU A 289 15.60 -3.15 -4.13
N ASN A 290 15.67 -3.63 -2.88
CA ASN A 290 15.02 -4.86 -2.41
C ASN A 290 15.32 -6.09 -3.30
N SER A 291 16.48 -6.13 -3.98
CA SER A 291 16.85 -7.16 -4.99
C SER A 291 15.82 -7.32 -6.10
N GLY A 292 15.17 -6.24 -6.53
CA GLY A 292 14.13 -6.27 -7.56
C GLY A 292 12.81 -6.90 -7.12
N GLN A 293 12.64 -7.23 -5.85
CA GLN A 293 11.41 -7.75 -5.26
C GLN A 293 10.42 -6.61 -4.99
N THR A 294 10.12 -5.83 -6.03
CA THR A 294 9.36 -4.59 -5.97
C THR A 294 8.36 -4.55 -7.13
N CYS A 295 7.10 -4.31 -6.85
CA CYS A 295 6.02 -4.29 -7.85
C CYS A 295 6.21 -3.24 -8.97
N ILE A 296 6.99 -2.19 -8.69
CA ILE A 296 7.38 -1.16 -9.64
C ILE A 296 8.87 -1.25 -10.05
N ALA A 297 9.60 -2.33 -9.71
CA ALA A 297 10.94 -2.51 -10.24
C ALA A 297 10.91 -2.58 -11.78
N PRO A 298 11.91 -2.04 -12.48
CA PRO A 298 12.09 -2.35 -13.89
C PRO A 298 12.10 -3.87 -14.09
N ASP A 299 11.17 -4.41 -14.88
CA ASP A 299 11.02 -5.86 -15.04
C ASP A 299 11.74 -6.37 -16.29
N TYR A 300 11.64 -5.64 -17.40
CA TYR A 300 12.41 -5.89 -18.64
C TYR A 300 12.82 -4.57 -19.29
N ILE A 301 13.86 -4.64 -20.11
CA ILE A 301 14.38 -3.50 -20.86
C ILE A 301 13.98 -3.62 -22.33
N LEU A 302 13.43 -2.53 -22.90
CA LEU A 302 13.36 -2.31 -24.34
C LEU A 302 14.42 -1.27 -24.69
N ILE A 303 15.38 -1.63 -25.52
CA ILE A 303 16.52 -0.77 -25.83
C ILE A 303 16.71 -0.61 -27.34
N ASP A 304 17.05 0.61 -27.77
CA ASP A 304 17.53 0.81 -29.14
C ASP A 304 18.80 -0.02 -29.36
N GLU A 305 18.79 -0.86 -30.40
CA GLU A 305 19.87 -1.82 -30.66
C GLU A 305 21.25 -1.18 -30.78
N ALA A 306 21.31 0.07 -31.25
CA ALA A 306 22.56 0.81 -31.45
C ALA A 306 23.29 1.13 -30.12
N VAL A 307 22.59 1.12 -28.96
CA VAL A 307 23.18 1.50 -27.68
C VAL A 307 23.21 0.36 -26.66
N ARG A 308 22.75 -0.83 -27.04
CA ARG A 308 22.65 -1.99 -26.12
C ARG A 308 23.97 -2.33 -25.43
N ASP A 309 25.03 -2.54 -26.20
CA ASP A 309 26.31 -3.03 -25.67
C ASP A 309 26.97 -1.96 -24.78
N SER A 310 26.88 -0.69 -25.18
CA SER A 310 27.31 0.43 -24.36
C SER A 310 26.52 0.54 -23.05
N PHE A 311 25.21 0.28 -23.08
CA PHE A 311 24.39 0.25 -21.87
C PHE A 311 24.81 -0.87 -20.92
N VAL A 312 25.05 -2.09 -21.44
CA VAL A 312 25.51 -3.24 -20.62
C VAL A 312 26.80 -2.90 -19.89
N GLU A 313 27.77 -2.28 -20.59
CA GLU A 313 29.02 -1.82 -19.99
C GLU A 313 28.78 -0.79 -18.86
N GLN A 314 27.94 0.24 -19.12
CA GLN A 314 27.61 1.25 -18.10
C GLN A 314 26.84 0.65 -16.93
N PHE A 315 25.97 -0.33 -17.16
CA PHE A 315 25.24 -1.03 -16.09
C PHE A 315 26.21 -1.81 -15.18
N SER A 316 27.16 -2.53 -15.75
CA SER A 316 28.22 -3.23 -15.00
C SER A 316 29.01 -2.26 -14.11
N ARG A 317 29.42 -1.09 -14.66
CA ARG A 317 30.11 -0.05 -13.87
C ARG A 317 29.21 0.54 -12.76
N ALA A 318 27.92 0.71 -13.05
CA ALA A 318 26.96 1.22 -12.06
C ALA A 318 26.78 0.26 -10.89
N ILE A 319 26.66 -1.04 -11.14
CA ILE A 319 26.57 -2.07 -10.06
C ILE A 319 27.81 -2.00 -9.16
N ARG A 320 29.03 -1.99 -9.72
CA ARG A 320 30.25 -1.83 -8.93
C ARG A 320 30.29 -0.53 -8.13
N THR A 321 29.81 0.56 -8.70
CA THR A 321 29.78 1.86 -7.99
C THR A 321 28.81 1.83 -6.81
N LEU A 322 27.65 1.17 -6.93
CA LEU A 322 26.61 1.13 -5.91
C LEU A 322 26.91 0.12 -4.80
N HIS A 323 27.50 -1.01 -5.13
CA HIS A 323 27.59 -2.16 -4.22
C HIS A 323 29.04 -2.61 -3.92
N GLY A 324 30.06 -1.98 -4.54
CA GLY A 324 31.45 -2.42 -4.45
C GLY A 324 31.82 -3.43 -5.53
N GLU A 325 33.07 -3.90 -5.52
CA GLU A 325 33.58 -4.85 -6.52
C GLU A 325 32.88 -6.20 -6.48
N ASP A 326 32.50 -6.65 -5.28
CA ASP A 326 31.70 -7.86 -5.10
C ASP A 326 30.37 -7.55 -4.39
N ILE A 327 29.29 -7.52 -5.16
CA ILE A 327 27.94 -7.29 -4.64
C ILE A 327 27.48 -8.36 -3.64
N HIS A 328 28.05 -9.57 -3.68
CA HIS A 328 27.75 -10.62 -2.70
C HIS A 328 28.08 -10.18 -1.28
N GLU A 329 29.16 -9.42 -1.11
CA GLU A 329 29.63 -8.89 0.18
C GLU A 329 28.94 -7.57 0.57
N SER A 330 28.09 -7.03 -0.28
CA SER A 330 27.39 -5.77 0.01
C SER A 330 26.38 -5.94 1.14
N LYS A 331 26.58 -5.21 2.23
CA LYS A 331 25.64 -5.14 3.37
C LYS A 331 24.28 -4.48 3.02
N HIS A 332 24.20 -3.82 1.86
CA HIS A 332 22.99 -3.15 1.38
C HIS A 332 22.25 -3.95 0.30
N TYR A 333 22.71 -5.18 -0.01
CA TYR A 333 22.05 -5.99 -1.01
C TYR A 333 21.13 -7.04 -0.38
N VAL A 334 19.84 -6.87 -0.55
CA VAL A 334 18.78 -7.73 0.01
C VAL A 334 18.83 -9.14 -0.57
N ARG A 335 18.39 -10.14 0.17
CA ARG A 335 18.32 -11.54 -0.26
C ARG A 335 16.89 -11.91 -0.70
N MET A 336 16.77 -12.98 -1.50
CA MET A 336 15.45 -13.49 -1.87
C MET A 336 14.70 -13.96 -0.61
N VAL A 337 13.39 -13.66 -0.55
CA VAL A 337 12.58 -13.90 0.65
C VAL A 337 12.50 -15.36 1.07
N SER A 338 12.56 -16.29 0.13
CA SER A 338 12.44 -17.73 0.38
C SER A 338 13.23 -18.55 -0.64
N ASP A 339 13.47 -19.82 -0.30
CA ASP A 339 14.15 -20.76 -1.21
C ASP A 339 13.32 -20.96 -2.50
N ALA A 340 11.99 -21.03 -2.39
CA ALA A 340 11.12 -21.14 -3.56
C ALA A 340 11.23 -19.91 -4.48
N ALA A 341 11.32 -18.70 -3.91
CA ALA A 341 11.53 -17.48 -4.69
C ALA A 341 12.94 -17.47 -5.33
N PHE A 342 13.96 -17.90 -4.58
CA PHE A 342 15.30 -18.06 -5.10
C PHE A 342 15.34 -19.03 -6.29
N GLU A 343 14.79 -20.24 -6.14
CA GLU A 343 14.78 -21.26 -7.19
C GLU A 343 14.04 -20.78 -8.44
N ARG A 344 12.86 -20.16 -8.28
CA ARG A 344 12.10 -19.60 -9.40
C ARG A 344 12.90 -18.54 -10.16
N VAL A 345 13.47 -17.57 -9.46
CA VAL A 345 14.19 -16.46 -10.13
C VAL A 345 15.52 -16.91 -10.69
N SER A 346 16.24 -17.81 -10.02
CA SER A 346 17.48 -18.41 -10.54
C SER A 346 17.24 -19.20 -11.83
N SER A 347 16.11 -19.90 -11.94
CA SER A 347 15.78 -20.65 -13.16
C SER A 347 15.60 -19.74 -14.39
N TYR A 348 15.26 -18.47 -14.22
CA TYR A 348 15.15 -17.52 -15.33
C TYR A 348 16.48 -17.20 -16.01
N ILE A 349 17.62 -17.38 -15.31
CA ILE A 349 18.95 -17.13 -15.88
C ILE A 349 19.23 -18.01 -17.11
N THR A 350 18.62 -19.17 -17.17
CA THR A 350 18.75 -20.09 -18.32
C THR A 350 17.84 -19.74 -19.49
N ASN A 351 16.99 -18.71 -19.40
CA ASN A 351 16.03 -18.33 -20.45
C ASN A 351 16.68 -17.48 -21.57
N GLY A 352 17.93 -17.09 -21.43
CA GLY A 352 18.60 -16.28 -22.43
C GLY A 352 20.13 -16.30 -22.25
N LYS A 353 20.81 -15.54 -23.08
CA LYS A 353 22.26 -15.34 -22.99
C LYS A 353 22.58 -14.33 -21.89
N VAL A 354 23.41 -14.73 -20.92
CA VAL A 354 23.88 -13.81 -19.87
C VAL A 354 24.78 -12.74 -20.50
N LEU A 355 24.34 -11.48 -20.39
CA LEU A 355 25.12 -10.31 -20.81
C LEU A 355 25.94 -9.73 -19.66
N TYR A 356 25.43 -9.85 -18.42
CA TYR A 356 26.07 -9.42 -17.17
C TYR A 356 25.54 -10.24 -16.01
N GLY A 357 26.37 -10.49 -14.98
CA GLY A 357 26.00 -11.18 -13.75
C GLY A 357 25.88 -12.69 -13.91
N GLY A 358 24.86 -13.27 -13.31
CA GLY A 358 24.54 -14.70 -13.42
C GLY A 358 24.98 -15.56 -12.23
N ARG A 359 25.74 -15.02 -11.26
CA ARG A 359 26.14 -15.77 -10.06
C ARG A 359 24.95 -15.96 -9.12
N THR A 360 24.87 -17.12 -8.49
CA THR A 360 23.87 -17.44 -7.47
C THR A 360 24.51 -18.15 -6.29
N ASP A 361 24.00 -17.90 -5.09
CA ASP A 361 24.37 -18.65 -3.89
C ASP A 361 23.10 -19.05 -3.11
N LYS A 362 22.76 -20.34 -3.17
CA LYS A 362 21.58 -20.90 -2.52
C LYS A 362 21.68 -20.84 -0.98
N SER A 363 22.88 -20.91 -0.42
CA SER A 363 23.09 -20.94 1.03
C SER A 363 22.60 -19.69 1.74
N CYS A 364 22.67 -18.53 1.05
CA CYS A 364 22.18 -17.24 1.54
C CYS A 364 21.09 -16.62 0.64
N ARG A 365 20.55 -17.36 -0.32
CA ARG A 365 19.52 -16.92 -1.26
C ARG A 365 19.94 -15.69 -2.07
N PHE A 366 21.20 -15.61 -2.44
CA PHE A 366 21.77 -14.55 -3.25
C PHE A 366 21.60 -14.85 -4.72
N ILE A 367 21.17 -13.83 -5.49
CA ILE A 367 21.17 -13.81 -6.96
C ILE A 367 21.80 -12.49 -7.37
N GLU A 368 22.86 -12.56 -8.18
CA GLU A 368 23.51 -11.38 -8.74
C GLU A 368 22.56 -10.65 -9.70
N PRO A 369 22.54 -9.29 -9.75
CA PRO A 369 21.82 -8.57 -10.79
C PRO A 369 22.26 -9.06 -12.17
N THR A 370 21.32 -9.60 -12.95
CA THR A 370 21.62 -10.32 -14.17
C THR A 370 20.88 -9.75 -15.36
N LEU A 371 21.61 -9.32 -16.41
CA LEU A 371 21.04 -8.94 -17.69
C LEU A 371 21.06 -10.15 -18.63
N LEU A 372 19.92 -10.41 -19.28
CA LEU A 372 19.76 -11.50 -20.25
C LEU A 372 19.45 -10.95 -21.63
N GLY A 373 20.26 -11.29 -22.62
CA GLY A 373 19.99 -11.07 -24.04
C GLY A 373 19.39 -12.30 -24.70
N ASP A 374 18.95 -12.13 -25.96
CA ASP A 374 18.45 -13.20 -26.82
C ASP A 374 17.35 -14.06 -26.14
N VAL A 375 16.44 -13.39 -25.40
CA VAL A 375 15.39 -14.03 -24.62
C VAL A 375 14.15 -14.27 -25.49
N PRO A 376 13.65 -15.52 -25.60
CA PRO A 376 12.38 -15.80 -26.26
C PRO A 376 11.21 -15.09 -25.57
N LEU A 377 10.33 -14.44 -26.34
CA LEU A 377 9.22 -13.64 -25.81
C LEU A 377 8.12 -14.46 -25.11
N ASP A 378 8.08 -15.75 -25.34
CA ASP A 378 7.19 -16.74 -24.70
C ASP A 378 7.82 -17.45 -23.50
N SER A 379 9.11 -17.15 -23.20
CA SER A 379 9.81 -17.73 -22.04
C SER A 379 9.21 -17.28 -20.70
N PRO A 380 9.37 -18.07 -19.63
CA PRO A 380 8.86 -17.72 -18.30
C PRO A 380 9.31 -16.33 -17.80
N VAL A 381 10.56 -15.93 -18.05
CA VAL A 381 11.07 -14.61 -17.65
C VAL A 381 10.35 -13.46 -18.37
N MET A 382 9.74 -13.71 -19.54
CA MET A 382 8.96 -12.72 -20.31
C MET A 382 7.46 -12.81 -20.11
N THR A 383 6.92 -13.92 -19.63
CA THR A 383 5.48 -14.13 -19.42
C THR A 383 5.05 -13.92 -17.98
N GLU A 384 5.97 -14.11 -17.01
CA GLU A 384 5.74 -13.88 -15.59
C GLU A 384 6.42 -12.61 -15.10
N GLU A 385 5.88 -11.98 -14.03
CA GLU A 385 6.58 -10.92 -13.30
C GLU A 385 7.84 -11.52 -12.64
N VAL A 386 9.01 -10.98 -12.96
CA VAL A 386 10.28 -11.53 -12.47
C VAL A 386 10.38 -11.45 -10.95
N PHE A 387 10.04 -10.31 -10.36
CA PHE A 387 10.07 -10.06 -8.93
C PHE A 387 11.40 -10.51 -8.27
N GLY A 388 12.49 -10.09 -8.91
CA GLY A 388 13.87 -10.47 -8.55
C GLY A 388 14.89 -9.72 -9.40
N PRO A 389 16.20 -9.95 -9.19
CA PRO A 389 17.27 -9.16 -9.80
C PRO A 389 17.66 -9.58 -11.23
N VAL A 390 16.88 -10.43 -11.87
CA VAL A 390 17.10 -10.85 -13.27
C VAL A 390 16.25 -10.00 -14.20
N PHE A 391 16.81 -9.54 -15.29
CA PHE A 391 16.09 -8.75 -16.24
C PHE A 391 16.42 -8.90 -17.74
N PRO A 392 15.43 -9.27 -18.58
CA PRO A 392 15.60 -9.40 -20.01
C PRO A 392 15.87 -8.06 -20.67
N VAL A 393 16.74 -8.06 -21.69
CA VAL A 393 17.07 -6.94 -22.55
C VAL A 393 16.63 -7.28 -23.96
N ILE A 394 15.61 -6.60 -24.46
CA ILE A 394 15.05 -6.77 -25.80
C ILE A 394 15.49 -5.62 -26.66
N SER A 395 16.29 -5.90 -27.69
CA SER A 395 16.72 -4.90 -28.66
C SER A 395 15.62 -4.63 -29.68
N LEU A 396 15.37 -3.36 -29.96
CA LEU A 396 14.43 -2.91 -31.00
C LEU A 396 15.18 -2.05 -32.02
N PRO A 397 14.80 -2.13 -33.31
CA PRO A 397 15.31 -1.20 -34.31
C PRO A 397 14.99 0.25 -33.96
N GLY A 398 15.94 1.15 -34.25
CA GLY A 398 15.79 2.57 -33.91
C GLY A 398 14.81 3.35 -34.77
N GLU A 399 14.44 2.83 -35.94
CA GLU A 399 13.41 3.41 -36.78
C GLU A 399 12.04 3.27 -36.11
N ASP A 400 11.29 4.37 -36.03
CA ASP A 400 10.03 4.48 -35.30
C ASP A 400 10.07 3.82 -33.90
N PHE A 401 11.16 4.06 -33.16
CA PHE A 401 11.39 3.41 -31.84
C PHE A 401 10.21 3.61 -30.88
N VAL A 402 9.63 4.82 -30.82
CA VAL A 402 8.47 5.12 -29.97
C VAL A 402 7.24 4.29 -30.37
N GLY A 403 6.99 4.15 -31.68
CA GLY A 403 5.89 3.33 -32.20
C GLY A 403 6.05 1.86 -31.84
N ARG A 404 7.25 1.29 -32.04
CA ARG A 404 7.57 -0.11 -31.69
C ARG A 404 7.45 -0.38 -30.19
N VAL A 405 7.96 0.54 -29.36
CA VAL A 405 7.79 0.45 -27.90
C VAL A 405 6.31 0.45 -27.52
N ALA A 406 5.52 1.37 -28.09
CA ALA A 406 4.10 1.46 -27.79
C ALA A 406 3.34 0.20 -28.23
N GLU A 407 3.65 -0.38 -29.38
CA GLU A 407 3.09 -1.63 -29.86
C GLU A 407 3.45 -2.80 -28.93
N PHE A 408 4.73 -2.93 -28.58
CA PHE A 408 5.21 -3.99 -27.69
C PHE A 408 4.52 -3.93 -26.31
N VAL A 409 4.41 -2.74 -25.72
CA VAL A 409 3.77 -2.57 -24.40
C VAL A 409 2.28 -2.83 -24.49
N ARG A 410 1.59 -2.37 -25.52
CA ARG A 410 0.13 -2.60 -25.71
C ARG A 410 -0.23 -4.05 -26.01
N SER A 411 0.69 -4.85 -26.54
CA SER A 411 0.46 -6.29 -26.77
C SER A 411 0.44 -7.10 -25.46
N ARG A 412 0.71 -6.47 -24.31
CA ARG A 412 0.81 -7.09 -22.98
C ARG A 412 -0.18 -6.48 -22.00
N GLU A 413 -0.32 -7.11 -20.82
CA GLU A 413 -1.10 -6.58 -19.73
C GLU A 413 -0.55 -5.23 -19.23
N LYS A 414 -1.45 -4.34 -18.83
CA LYS A 414 -1.10 -3.00 -18.35
C LYS A 414 -0.22 -3.08 -17.11
N PRO A 415 1.03 -2.56 -17.15
CA PRO A 415 1.96 -2.63 -16.03
C PRO A 415 1.61 -1.63 -14.92
N LEU A 416 2.16 -1.85 -13.73
CA LEU A 416 2.04 -0.90 -12.63
C LEU A 416 2.92 0.34 -12.86
N ALA A 417 4.11 0.19 -13.47
CA ALA A 417 4.98 1.30 -13.78
C ALA A 417 5.51 1.25 -15.23
N PHE A 418 5.89 2.42 -15.75
CA PHE A 418 6.48 2.61 -17.07
C PHE A 418 7.68 3.57 -16.97
N TYR A 419 8.83 3.23 -17.53
CA TYR A 419 10.05 4.01 -17.43
C TYR A 419 10.62 4.32 -18.80
N TRP A 420 10.92 5.59 -19.06
CA TRP A 420 11.51 6.06 -20.30
C TRP A 420 12.84 6.78 -20.05
N PHE A 421 13.88 6.42 -20.76
CA PHE A 421 15.17 7.09 -20.79
C PHE A 421 15.46 7.60 -22.20
N GLY A 422 15.65 8.91 -22.34
CA GLY A 422 15.84 9.60 -23.60
C GLY A 422 15.20 10.98 -23.62
N LYS A 423 14.88 11.49 -24.80
CA LYS A 423 14.18 12.78 -24.93
C LYS A 423 12.83 12.77 -24.21
N GLU A 424 12.55 13.84 -23.51
CA GLU A 424 11.31 13.98 -22.73
C GLU A 424 10.06 13.98 -23.63
N SER A 425 10.14 14.62 -24.82
CA SER A 425 9.06 14.63 -25.82
C SER A 425 8.61 13.23 -26.23
N ASP A 426 9.59 12.36 -26.48
CA ASP A 426 9.37 10.99 -26.92
C ASP A 426 8.82 10.12 -25.77
N GLY A 427 9.31 10.39 -24.56
CA GLY A 427 8.75 9.79 -23.34
C GLY A 427 7.28 10.13 -23.15
N TRP A 428 6.90 11.40 -23.30
CA TRP A 428 5.50 11.82 -23.26
C TRP A 428 4.67 11.23 -24.40
N GLU A 429 5.24 11.07 -25.58
CA GLU A 429 4.57 10.42 -26.70
C GLU A 429 4.31 8.94 -26.42
N ALA A 430 5.31 8.22 -25.88
CA ALA A 430 5.17 6.82 -25.48
C ALA A 430 4.12 6.65 -24.38
N ILE A 431 4.09 7.54 -23.37
CA ILE A 431 3.10 7.54 -22.30
C ILE A 431 1.69 7.76 -22.85
N ARG A 432 1.50 8.70 -23.80
CA ARG A 432 0.18 8.91 -24.44
C ARG A 432 -0.32 7.70 -25.23
N ARG A 433 0.60 6.90 -25.80
CA ARG A 433 0.25 5.72 -26.58
C ARG A 433 0.07 4.44 -25.76
N THR A 434 0.42 4.46 -24.46
CA THR A 434 0.38 3.28 -23.59
C THR A 434 -0.49 3.54 -22.37
N SER A 435 -0.63 2.56 -21.48
CA SER A 435 -1.33 2.72 -20.21
C SER A 435 -0.56 1.98 -19.10
N SER A 436 -0.37 2.65 -17.97
CA SER A 436 0.28 2.08 -16.77
C SER A 436 -0.30 2.72 -15.51
N GLY A 437 -0.01 2.17 -14.33
CA GLY A 437 -0.39 2.78 -13.05
C GLY A 437 0.34 4.11 -12.83
N GLY A 438 1.64 4.15 -13.07
CA GLY A 438 2.48 5.36 -13.00
C GLY A 438 3.61 5.33 -14.01
N ALA A 439 4.34 6.45 -14.16
CA ALA A 439 5.48 6.53 -15.06
C ALA A 439 6.58 7.46 -14.54
N CYS A 440 7.83 7.22 -14.99
CA CYS A 440 8.91 8.19 -14.85
C CYS A 440 9.60 8.40 -16.20
N ILE A 441 10.01 9.63 -16.47
CA ILE A 441 10.90 9.98 -17.60
C ILE A 441 12.28 10.27 -17.01
N ASN A 442 13.28 9.61 -17.55
CA ASN A 442 14.69 9.68 -17.12
C ASN A 442 14.91 9.30 -15.64
N ASP A 443 14.01 8.51 -15.05
CA ASP A 443 14.18 7.96 -13.71
C ASP A 443 13.45 6.61 -13.57
N THR A 444 13.65 5.94 -12.43
CA THR A 444 12.94 4.72 -12.03
C THR A 444 12.37 4.87 -10.63
N VAL A 445 11.25 4.22 -10.34
CA VAL A 445 10.65 4.11 -8.98
C VAL A 445 10.19 5.44 -8.37
N MET A 446 10.82 6.57 -8.66
CA MET A 446 10.64 7.85 -7.95
C MET A 446 9.22 8.43 -7.96
N HIS A 447 8.32 7.99 -8.84
CA HIS A 447 6.93 8.43 -8.82
C HIS A 447 6.17 8.05 -7.53
N ILE A 448 6.58 6.95 -6.84
CA ILE A 448 5.99 6.56 -5.54
C ILE A 448 6.41 7.50 -4.39
N VAL A 449 7.57 8.17 -4.51
CA VAL A 449 8.11 9.04 -3.45
C VAL A 449 7.35 10.36 -3.37
N ASN A 450 6.75 10.80 -4.48
CA ASN A 450 5.92 12.00 -4.47
C ASN A 450 4.52 11.68 -3.94
N ASP A 451 4.31 11.98 -2.68
CA ASP A 451 3.08 11.73 -1.93
C ASP A 451 1.84 12.53 -2.40
N ARG A 452 2.02 13.44 -3.38
CA ARG A 452 0.93 14.22 -4.01
C ARG A 452 0.43 13.57 -5.30
N LEU A 453 1.14 12.55 -5.81
CA LEU A 453 0.71 11.77 -6.96
C LEU A 453 -0.14 10.58 -6.50
N PRO A 454 -1.16 10.18 -7.26
CA PRO A 454 -1.85 8.93 -7.00
C PRO A 454 -0.89 7.76 -7.22
N PHE A 455 -0.93 6.79 -6.31
CA PHE A 455 -0.30 5.49 -6.52
C PHE A 455 -1.38 4.43 -6.63
N GLY A 456 -1.33 3.65 -7.71
CA GLY A 456 -2.30 2.59 -7.99
C GLY A 456 -2.18 2.06 -9.40
N GLY A 457 -2.66 0.85 -9.62
CA GLY A 457 -2.63 0.16 -10.90
C GLY A 457 -3.87 0.39 -11.76
N VAL A 458 -3.84 -0.18 -12.96
CA VAL A 458 -4.93 -0.17 -13.93
C VAL A 458 -5.06 -1.54 -14.61
N GLY A 459 -6.27 -2.10 -14.68
CA GLY A 459 -6.48 -3.42 -15.24
C GLY A 459 -5.82 -4.51 -14.41
N ASN A 460 -4.90 -5.29 -14.99
CA ASN A 460 -4.23 -6.39 -14.28
C ASN A 460 -3.24 -5.92 -13.20
N SER A 461 -2.82 -4.65 -13.23
CA SER A 461 -1.92 -4.08 -12.20
C SER A 461 -2.63 -3.49 -11.00
N GLY A 462 -3.96 -3.34 -11.00
CA GLY A 462 -4.68 -2.90 -9.81
C GLY A 462 -5.99 -2.18 -10.06
N MET A 463 -6.58 -1.70 -8.94
CA MET A 463 -7.85 -1.01 -8.88
C MET A 463 -7.85 -0.05 -7.69
N GLY A 464 -8.18 1.21 -7.93
CA GLY A 464 -8.14 2.26 -6.91
C GLY A 464 -6.77 2.92 -6.80
N HIS A 465 -6.67 3.87 -5.87
CA HIS A 465 -5.45 4.67 -5.64
C HIS A 465 -5.32 5.02 -4.16
N TYR A 466 -4.10 5.24 -3.70
CA TYR A 466 -3.84 5.73 -2.36
C TYR A 466 -2.66 6.72 -2.35
N HIS A 467 -2.18 7.14 -1.27
CA HIS A 467 -1.26 8.17 -0.81
C HIS A 467 -1.98 9.43 -0.33
N ASN A 468 -1.66 9.87 0.88
CA ASN A 468 -2.18 11.07 1.52
C ASN A 468 -3.70 11.22 1.43
N LYS A 469 -4.17 12.26 0.75
CA LYS A 469 -5.61 12.53 0.62
C LYS A 469 -6.35 11.37 -0.04
N LEU A 470 -5.75 10.69 -1.00
CA LEU A 470 -6.35 9.54 -1.66
C LEU A 470 -6.47 8.33 -0.71
N SER A 471 -5.49 8.14 0.21
CA SER A 471 -5.61 7.15 1.29
C SER A 471 -6.85 7.44 2.17
N PHE A 472 -7.05 8.70 2.57
CA PHE A 472 -8.26 9.11 3.30
C PHE A 472 -9.53 8.87 2.47
N GLU A 473 -9.53 9.23 1.19
CA GLU A 473 -10.67 9.09 0.29
C GLU A 473 -11.01 7.62 0.00
N ALA A 474 -10.01 6.73 -0.09
CA ALA A 474 -10.20 5.30 -0.31
C ALA A 474 -11.04 4.64 0.80
N PHE A 475 -10.93 5.10 2.04
CA PHE A 475 -11.67 4.58 3.19
C PHE A 475 -12.92 5.40 3.54
N THR A 476 -13.35 6.35 2.67
CA THR A 476 -14.53 7.19 2.91
C THR A 476 -15.58 7.05 1.82
N HIS A 477 -16.86 7.09 2.23
CA HIS A 477 -17.99 7.30 1.34
C HIS A 477 -18.30 8.78 1.20
N ARG A 478 -18.62 9.21 -0.02
CA ARG A 478 -19.00 10.59 -0.36
C ARG A 478 -20.52 10.70 -0.50
N ARG A 479 -21.21 11.00 0.60
CA ARG A 479 -22.66 11.13 0.60
C ARG A 479 -23.09 12.50 0.10
N ALA A 480 -23.88 12.53 -0.98
CA ALA A 480 -24.51 13.75 -1.47
C ALA A 480 -25.68 14.16 -0.56
N VAL A 481 -25.71 15.45 -0.20
CA VAL A 481 -26.76 16.01 0.66
C VAL A 481 -27.31 17.30 0.01
N VAL A 482 -28.61 17.35 -0.19
CA VAL A 482 -29.32 18.56 -0.55
C VAL A 482 -30.16 19.01 0.63
N SER A 483 -29.99 20.26 1.07
CA SER A 483 -30.74 20.84 2.16
C SER A 483 -31.63 21.95 1.59
N THR A 484 -32.94 21.80 1.73
CA THR A 484 -33.96 22.78 1.27
C THR A 484 -34.59 23.45 2.49
N PRO A 485 -34.75 24.79 2.50
CA PRO A 485 -35.47 25.51 3.56
C PRO A 485 -36.92 25.04 3.73
N ARG A 486 -37.40 25.01 4.98
CA ARG A 486 -38.76 24.51 5.29
C ARG A 486 -39.88 25.46 4.84
N HIS A 487 -39.55 26.74 4.67
CA HIS A 487 -40.57 27.78 4.51
C HIS A 487 -40.68 28.28 3.07
N LEU A 488 -39.87 27.74 2.15
CA LEU A 488 -39.91 28.14 0.75
C LEU A 488 -39.92 26.90 -0.14
N ASP A 489 -40.99 26.78 -0.90
CA ASP A 489 -41.19 25.70 -1.85
C ASP A 489 -41.49 26.24 -3.24
N MET A 490 -40.98 25.59 -4.26
CA MET A 490 -41.11 26.02 -5.66
C MET A 490 -42.15 25.15 -6.36
N PRO A 491 -43.29 25.72 -6.73
CA PRO A 491 -44.45 24.97 -7.22
C PRO A 491 -44.23 24.31 -8.60
N PHE A 492 -43.26 24.76 -9.37
CA PHE A 492 -43.03 24.28 -10.75
C PHE A 492 -42.53 22.82 -10.85
N ARG A 493 -42.06 22.22 -9.75
CA ARG A 493 -41.64 20.83 -9.71
C ARG A 493 -42.76 19.82 -9.47
N TYR A 494 -43.97 20.32 -9.13
CA TYR A 494 -45.10 19.44 -8.79
C TYR A 494 -46.10 19.30 -9.92
N MET A 495 -46.71 18.10 -9.98
CA MET A 495 -47.86 17.87 -10.86
C MET A 495 -49.06 18.75 -10.47
N PRO A 496 -49.84 19.20 -11.41
CA PRO A 496 -49.87 18.89 -12.85
C PRO A 496 -48.95 19.74 -13.75
N TYR A 497 -47.77 20.17 -13.25
CA TYR A 497 -46.74 20.91 -14.01
C TYR A 497 -47.23 22.25 -14.64
N LYS A 498 -48.01 23.02 -13.92
CA LYS A 498 -48.59 24.30 -14.38
C LYS A 498 -47.55 25.28 -14.93
N PHE A 499 -46.30 25.20 -14.50
CA PHE A 499 -45.20 26.07 -14.92
C PHE A 499 -44.18 25.40 -15.82
N PHE A 500 -44.57 24.31 -16.53
CA PHE A 500 -43.66 23.54 -17.37
C PHE A 500 -42.90 24.38 -18.41
N GLY A 501 -43.62 25.34 -19.07
CA GLY A 501 -42.98 26.22 -20.05
C GLY A 501 -41.89 27.11 -19.49
N LEU A 502 -42.02 27.56 -18.23
CA LEU A 502 -40.98 28.32 -17.52
C LEU A 502 -39.83 27.39 -17.12
N ALA A 503 -40.12 26.20 -16.57
CA ALA A 503 -39.11 25.22 -16.22
C ALA A 503 -38.24 24.82 -17.43
N LYS A 504 -38.86 24.58 -18.59
CA LYS A 504 -38.18 24.29 -19.86
C LYS A 504 -37.21 25.39 -20.31
N LYS A 505 -37.48 26.65 -20.00
CA LYS A 505 -36.58 27.77 -20.33
C LYS A 505 -35.42 27.93 -19.37
N LEU A 506 -35.54 27.42 -18.13
CA LEU A 506 -34.51 27.51 -17.08
C LEU A 506 -33.57 26.30 -17.10
N MET A 507 -33.91 25.21 -17.74
CA MET A 507 -33.09 24.02 -17.96
C MET A 507 -32.36 24.07 -19.29
#